data_28328b9d6804d844138aa403e8449240
#
_entry.id   28328b9d6804d844138aa403e8449240
#
_cell.length_a   1.000
_cell.length_b   1.000
_cell.length_c   1.000
_cell.angle_alpha   90.00
_cell.angle_beta   90.00
_cell.angle_gamma   90.00
#
_symmetry.space_group_name_H-M   'P 1'
#
loop_
_entity.id
_entity.type
_entity.pdbx_description
1 polymer ?
#
loop_
_entity_poly.entity_id
_entity_poly.type
_entity_poly.pdbx_seq_one_letter_code
_entity_poly.pdbx_strand_id
1 'polypeptide(L)'
;MELIHEDDYVWHVAELPGGAGEVRERRLSTDEEDGSSALSLEFDTDWSRGAGVPAADTEFFVVSGRLTYGDTPLGPGGYVQVPTGVPMEAVSIDAGSRVLHWREYGPADFALDGERAVEADGEVTVRDPEGMEWVAAPTVGPISPLFIKLLHRDEKTGFYTRLILAPKGWTDHRLAHHPCYEEFYTLAGRMTYNFGDIDPGTYCFRPPFVKHGHFVAEEDTTWIIRSDGELINWYTTEEWINWGGEAENYEPHQAPQPSTMPLRSRSRGEWTRDGM
;
A
#
# COMPACT_ATOMS: atom_id res chain seq x y z
N MET A 1 15.40 -4.11 -6.67
CA MET A 1 14.46 -3.51 -5.73
C MET A 1 15.27 -2.64 -4.78
N GLU A 2 14.82 -1.44 -4.51
CA GLU A 2 15.51 -0.49 -3.62
C GLU A 2 14.45 0.14 -2.73
N LEU A 3 14.86 0.41 -1.49
CA LEU A 3 14.12 1.31 -0.61
C LEU A 3 14.41 2.73 -1.08
N ILE A 4 13.38 3.52 -1.28
CA ILE A 4 13.52 4.92 -1.65
C ILE A 4 12.72 5.73 -0.65
N HIS A 5 13.39 6.71 -0.02
CA HIS A 5 12.70 7.65 0.84
C HIS A 5 11.92 8.65 -0.03
N GLU A 6 10.71 9.02 0.40
CA GLU A 6 9.87 9.92 -0.39
C GLU A 6 10.54 11.26 -0.70
N ASP A 7 11.43 11.74 0.17
CA ASP A 7 12.16 13.00 -0.05
C ASP A 7 13.19 12.93 -1.18
N ASP A 8 13.55 11.72 -1.63
CA ASP A 8 14.43 11.53 -2.78
C ASP A 8 13.67 11.64 -4.11
N TYR A 9 12.33 11.59 -4.09
CA TYR A 9 11.52 11.75 -5.30
C TYR A 9 11.30 13.21 -5.68
N VAL A 10 11.24 13.47 -6.97
CA VAL A 10 10.97 14.80 -7.53
C VAL A 10 9.49 15.14 -7.40
N TRP A 11 9.20 16.37 -7.00
CA TRP A 11 7.85 16.92 -7.01
C TRP A 11 7.43 17.34 -8.42
N HIS A 12 6.22 16.98 -8.81
CA HIS A 12 5.55 17.42 -10.02
C HIS A 12 4.22 18.09 -9.66
N VAL A 13 3.72 18.93 -10.54
CA VAL A 13 2.33 19.39 -10.45
C VAL A 13 1.43 18.21 -10.82
N ALA A 14 0.47 17.91 -9.96
CA ALA A 14 -0.49 16.83 -10.20
C ALA A 14 -1.77 17.38 -10.83
N GLU A 15 -2.31 16.62 -11.79
CA GLU A 15 -3.65 16.80 -12.31
C GLU A 15 -4.51 15.59 -11.86
N LEU A 16 -5.38 15.79 -10.87
CA LEU A 16 -6.34 14.78 -10.46
C LEU A 16 -7.66 15.01 -11.21
N PRO A 17 -8.03 14.11 -12.16
CA PRO A 17 -9.18 14.31 -13.03
C PRO A 17 -10.48 14.60 -12.29
N GLY A 18 -11.24 15.58 -12.80
CA GLY A 18 -12.51 16.00 -12.23
C GLY A 18 -12.43 16.85 -10.97
N GLY A 19 -11.22 17.13 -10.49
CA GLY A 19 -10.98 17.94 -9.28
C GLY A 19 -10.51 19.35 -9.57
N ALA A 20 -10.57 20.20 -8.53
CA ALA A 20 -10.10 21.58 -8.56
C ALA A 20 -9.31 21.89 -7.28
N GLY A 21 -8.17 22.57 -7.43
CA GLY A 21 -7.21 22.89 -6.39
C GLY A 21 -5.78 22.60 -6.85
N GLU A 22 -4.79 23.17 -6.17
CA GLU A 22 -3.38 22.96 -6.49
C GLU A 22 -2.85 21.77 -5.72
N VAL A 23 -2.32 20.78 -6.45
CA VAL A 23 -1.81 19.53 -5.90
C VAL A 23 -0.43 19.27 -6.49
N ARG A 24 0.47 18.82 -5.66
CA ARG A 24 1.78 18.27 -6.08
C ARG A 24 1.83 16.78 -5.83
N GLU A 25 2.56 16.07 -6.70
CA GLU A 25 2.74 14.62 -6.59
C GLU A 25 4.22 14.24 -6.60
N ARG A 26 4.54 13.22 -5.81
CA ARG A 26 5.72 12.38 -5.99
C ARG A 26 5.24 11.04 -6.52
N ARG A 27 5.76 10.63 -7.67
CA ARG A 27 5.42 9.35 -8.29
C ARG A 27 6.29 8.26 -7.69
N LEU A 28 5.77 7.55 -6.68
CA LEU A 28 6.51 6.50 -5.99
C LEU A 28 6.72 5.29 -6.90
N SER A 29 5.70 4.89 -7.65
CA SER A 29 5.78 3.88 -8.69
C SER A 29 4.70 4.07 -9.76
N THR A 30 4.97 3.62 -10.98
CA THR A 30 4.04 3.65 -12.10
C THR A 30 4.16 2.39 -12.95
N ASP A 31 3.06 1.95 -13.52
CA ASP A 31 3.01 0.93 -14.55
C ASP A 31 2.49 1.58 -15.85
N GLU A 32 3.34 1.63 -16.86
CA GLU A 32 2.99 2.27 -18.13
C GLU A 32 2.05 1.41 -19.00
N GLU A 33 1.97 0.10 -18.73
CA GLU A 33 1.15 -0.81 -19.52
C GLU A 33 -0.33 -0.71 -19.12
N ASP A 34 -0.63 -0.61 -17.83
CA ASP A 34 -2.01 -0.59 -17.32
C ASP A 34 -2.42 0.71 -16.63
N GLY A 35 -1.50 1.66 -16.47
CA GLY A 35 -1.74 2.95 -15.84
C GLY A 35 -1.78 2.93 -14.30
N SER A 36 -1.47 1.79 -13.68
CA SER A 36 -1.38 1.68 -12.23
C SER A 36 -0.30 2.61 -11.67
N SER A 37 -0.55 3.19 -10.50
CA SER A 37 0.39 4.11 -9.87
C SER A 37 0.24 4.19 -8.37
N ALA A 38 1.36 4.49 -7.70
CA ALA A 38 1.41 4.91 -6.30
C ALA A 38 1.96 6.32 -6.22
N LEU A 39 1.24 7.22 -5.61
CA LEU A 39 1.55 8.63 -5.52
C LEU A 39 1.57 9.08 -4.05
N SER A 40 2.51 9.95 -3.69
CA SER A 40 2.41 10.79 -2.50
C SER A 40 1.96 12.17 -2.95
N LEU A 41 0.79 12.59 -2.49
CA LEU A 41 0.16 13.85 -2.85
C LEU A 41 0.28 14.85 -1.72
N GLU A 42 0.55 16.12 -2.07
CA GLU A 42 0.51 17.27 -1.16
C GLU A 42 -0.40 18.35 -1.74
N PHE A 43 -1.33 18.83 -0.92
CA PHE A 43 -2.37 19.77 -1.32
C PHE A 43 -1.98 21.17 -0.87
N ASP A 44 -1.55 22.01 -1.82
CA ASP A 44 -1.10 23.38 -1.52
C ASP A 44 -2.29 24.32 -1.23
N THR A 45 -3.46 24.00 -1.77
CA THR A 45 -4.74 24.66 -1.49
C THR A 45 -5.81 23.63 -1.17
N ASP A 46 -6.96 24.08 -0.69
CA ASP A 46 -8.14 23.20 -0.60
C ASP A 46 -8.44 22.63 -1.97
N TRP A 47 -8.62 21.31 -2.02
CA TRP A 47 -8.95 20.59 -3.23
C TRP A 47 -10.31 19.90 -3.08
N SER A 48 -11.07 19.88 -4.18
CA SER A 48 -12.33 19.16 -4.18
C SER A 48 -12.64 18.53 -5.52
N ARG A 49 -13.40 17.45 -5.49
CA ARG A 49 -13.96 16.77 -6.65
C ARG A 49 -15.40 16.39 -6.34
N GLY A 50 -16.33 16.65 -7.28
CA GLY A 50 -17.71 16.21 -7.18
C GLY A 50 -17.86 14.69 -7.21
N ALA A 51 -19.04 14.19 -6.89
CA ALA A 51 -19.38 12.79 -7.06
C ALA A 51 -19.22 12.34 -8.52
N GLY A 52 -18.89 11.07 -8.73
CA GLY A 52 -18.64 10.54 -10.07
C GLY A 52 -18.13 9.11 -10.07
N VAL A 53 -17.47 8.70 -11.15
CA VAL A 53 -17.06 7.31 -11.37
C VAL A 53 -15.59 7.26 -11.80
N PRO A 54 -14.71 6.59 -11.04
CA PRO A 54 -13.32 6.40 -11.43
C PRO A 54 -13.18 5.35 -12.53
N ALA A 55 -12.22 5.54 -13.43
CA ALA A 55 -11.88 4.60 -14.48
C ALA A 55 -10.89 3.50 -14.04
N ALA A 56 -10.40 3.58 -12.82
CA ALA A 56 -9.47 2.64 -12.21
C ALA A 56 -9.85 2.40 -10.76
N ASP A 57 -9.46 1.25 -10.19
CA ASP A 57 -9.53 1.05 -8.75
C ASP A 57 -8.72 2.15 -8.07
N THR A 58 -9.34 2.82 -7.12
CA THR A 58 -8.79 4.06 -6.55
C THR A 58 -8.74 3.99 -5.04
N GLU A 59 -7.58 4.29 -4.46
CA GLU A 59 -7.42 4.35 -3.02
C GLU A 59 -6.85 5.68 -2.57
N PHE A 60 -7.30 6.15 -1.40
CA PHE A 60 -6.78 7.30 -0.68
C PHE A 60 -6.47 6.90 0.75
N PHE A 61 -5.29 7.28 1.24
CA PHE A 61 -4.90 7.11 2.63
C PHE A 61 -4.32 8.42 3.15
N VAL A 62 -4.91 8.96 4.22
CA VAL A 62 -4.50 10.24 4.81
C VAL A 62 -3.26 10.03 5.67
N VAL A 63 -2.13 10.58 5.24
CA VAL A 63 -0.88 10.59 6.04
C VAL A 63 -0.94 11.70 7.08
N SER A 64 -1.38 12.90 6.68
CA SER A 64 -1.59 14.04 7.58
C SER A 64 -2.65 14.98 7.02
N GLY A 65 -3.26 15.79 7.89
CA GLY A 65 -4.31 16.70 7.49
C GLY A 65 -5.69 16.03 7.50
N ARG A 66 -6.53 16.33 6.51
CA ARG A 66 -7.92 15.86 6.45
C ARG A 66 -8.39 15.61 5.02
N LEU A 67 -9.11 14.53 4.84
CA LEU A 67 -9.94 14.20 3.69
C LEU A 67 -11.39 14.06 4.15
N THR A 68 -12.34 14.59 3.41
CA THR A 68 -13.78 14.34 3.63
C THR A 68 -14.33 13.58 2.43
N TYR A 69 -14.95 12.44 2.68
CA TYR A 69 -15.64 11.60 1.69
C TYR A 69 -17.15 11.70 1.91
N GLY A 70 -17.87 12.31 0.97
CA GLY A 70 -19.26 12.70 1.21
C GLY A 70 -19.37 13.61 2.43
N ASP A 71 -20.08 13.14 3.46
CA ASP A 71 -20.21 13.82 4.75
C ASP A 71 -19.26 13.26 5.85
N THR A 72 -18.38 12.33 5.50
CA THR A 72 -17.50 11.61 6.46
C THR A 72 -16.09 12.24 6.50
N PRO A 73 -15.72 12.97 7.57
CA PRO A 73 -14.36 13.48 7.72
C PRO A 73 -13.42 12.38 8.18
N LEU A 74 -12.23 12.32 7.55
CA LEU A 74 -11.18 11.36 7.82
C LEU A 74 -9.88 12.11 8.13
N GLY A 75 -9.32 11.89 9.32
CA GLY A 75 -8.01 12.37 9.74
C GLY A 75 -6.88 11.40 9.35
N PRO A 76 -5.67 11.57 9.93
CA PRO A 76 -4.55 10.69 9.68
C PRO A 76 -4.89 9.22 9.92
N GLY A 77 -4.54 8.36 8.96
CA GLY A 77 -4.94 6.96 8.93
C GLY A 77 -6.23 6.69 8.16
N GLY A 78 -7.09 7.70 7.98
CA GLY A 78 -8.34 7.56 7.24
C GLY A 78 -8.14 7.03 5.83
N TYR A 79 -9.01 6.14 5.40
CA TYR A 79 -8.86 5.36 4.19
C TYR A 79 -10.15 5.27 3.38
N VAL A 80 -10.03 5.42 2.08
CA VAL A 80 -11.12 5.23 1.11
C VAL A 80 -10.62 4.36 -0.03
N GLN A 81 -11.39 3.33 -0.38
CA GLN A 81 -11.18 2.54 -1.60
C GLN A 81 -12.46 2.51 -2.42
N VAL A 82 -12.32 2.77 -3.71
CA VAL A 82 -13.41 2.79 -4.69
C VAL A 82 -13.05 1.86 -5.84
N PRO A 83 -13.81 0.80 -6.09
CA PRO A 83 -13.59 -0.06 -7.24
C PRO A 83 -13.84 0.67 -8.56
N THR A 84 -13.15 0.24 -9.62
CA THR A 84 -13.36 0.71 -10.98
C THR A 84 -14.83 0.72 -11.35
N GLY A 85 -15.32 1.84 -11.86
CA GLY A 85 -16.70 1.95 -12.34
C GLY A 85 -17.78 2.07 -11.26
N VAL A 86 -17.44 1.96 -9.98
CA VAL A 86 -18.37 2.15 -8.87
C VAL A 86 -18.56 3.64 -8.61
N PRO A 87 -19.80 4.14 -8.52
CA PRO A 87 -20.06 5.53 -8.16
C PRO A 87 -19.49 5.86 -6.77
N MET A 88 -18.80 6.99 -6.68
CA MET A 88 -18.27 7.51 -5.43
C MET A 88 -18.85 8.88 -5.09
N GLU A 89 -18.89 9.18 -3.80
CA GLU A 89 -19.28 10.48 -3.27
C GLU A 89 -18.25 11.56 -3.61
N ALA A 90 -18.65 12.81 -3.39
CA ALA A 90 -17.72 13.94 -3.48
C ALA A 90 -16.55 13.78 -2.48
N VAL A 91 -15.39 14.27 -2.88
CA VAL A 91 -14.18 14.27 -2.03
C VAL A 91 -13.68 15.69 -1.88
N SER A 92 -13.36 16.10 -0.66
CA SER A 92 -12.60 17.31 -0.41
C SER A 92 -11.39 17.03 0.49
N ILE A 93 -10.31 17.77 0.24
CA ILE A 93 -9.05 17.61 0.98
C ILE A 93 -8.57 19.02 1.35
N ASP A 94 -8.33 19.22 2.65
CA ASP A 94 -7.90 20.52 3.18
C ASP A 94 -6.47 20.84 2.75
N ALA A 95 -6.17 22.13 2.57
CA ALA A 95 -4.82 22.64 2.31
C ALA A 95 -3.81 22.15 3.38
N GLY A 96 -2.59 21.82 2.96
CA GLY A 96 -1.54 21.27 3.83
C GLY A 96 -1.68 19.79 4.15
N SER A 97 -2.69 19.12 3.60
CA SER A 97 -2.85 17.68 3.77
C SER A 97 -1.87 16.89 2.89
N ARG A 98 -1.47 15.72 3.39
CA ARG A 98 -0.71 14.71 2.64
C ARG A 98 -1.50 13.41 2.56
N VAL A 99 -1.58 12.86 1.34
CA VAL A 99 -2.39 11.67 1.04
C VAL A 99 -1.60 10.74 0.14
N LEU A 100 -1.53 9.46 0.50
CA LEU A 100 -1.11 8.43 -0.45
C LEU A 100 -2.30 8.09 -1.34
N HIS A 101 -2.04 7.98 -2.63
CA HIS A 101 -3.07 7.73 -3.63
C HIS A 101 -2.60 6.64 -4.58
N TRP A 102 -3.39 5.59 -4.69
CA TRP A 102 -3.15 4.50 -5.61
C TRP A 102 -4.25 4.39 -6.65
N ARG A 103 -3.85 4.01 -7.82
CA ARG A 103 -4.73 3.58 -8.91
C ARG A 103 -4.24 2.24 -9.42
N GLU A 104 -5.18 1.34 -9.67
CA GLU A 104 -4.90 0.02 -10.21
C GLU A 104 -5.78 -0.26 -11.43
N TYR A 105 -5.19 -0.87 -12.45
CA TYR A 105 -5.91 -1.43 -13.61
C TYR A 105 -6.69 -0.42 -14.45
N GLY A 106 -6.19 0.78 -14.61
CA GLY A 106 -6.84 1.74 -15.48
C GLY A 106 -6.20 3.12 -15.51
N PRO A 107 -6.62 3.96 -16.45
CA PRO A 107 -6.09 5.30 -16.63
C PRO A 107 -6.51 6.23 -15.48
N ALA A 108 -5.77 7.33 -15.37
CA ALA A 108 -6.13 8.45 -14.52
C ALA A 108 -7.32 9.21 -15.12
N ASP A 109 -8.50 8.61 -15.14
CA ASP A 109 -9.71 9.23 -15.69
C ASP A 109 -10.86 9.15 -14.69
N PHE A 110 -11.73 10.15 -14.72
CA PHE A 110 -12.85 10.28 -13.82
C PHE A 110 -14.03 10.93 -14.54
N ALA A 111 -15.15 10.22 -14.59
CA ALA A 111 -16.40 10.75 -15.13
C ALA A 111 -17.22 11.39 -14.00
N LEU A 112 -17.48 12.69 -14.09
CA LEU A 112 -18.41 13.36 -13.17
C LEU A 112 -19.80 12.74 -13.27
N ASP A 113 -20.59 12.89 -12.21
CA ASP A 113 -21.92 12.30 -12.07
C ASP A 113 -22.81 12.54 -13.30
N GLY A 114 -23.42 11.45 -13.81
CA GLY A 114 -24.28 11.44 -14.99
C GLY A 114 -23.59 11.17 -16.34
N GLU A 115 -22.27 11.09 -16.42
CA GLU A 115 -21.56 10.87 -17.69
C GLU A 115 -21.27 9.38 -18.01
N ARG A 116 -21.31 8.50 -17.03
CA ARG A 116 -21.09 7.07 -17.20
C ARG A 116 -22.06 6.24 -16.36
N ALA A 117 -22.87 5.44 -17.01
CA ALA A 117 -23.55 4.32 -16.38
C ALA A 117 -22.70 3.06 -16.61
N VAL A 118 -22.10 2.52 -15.57
CA VAL A 118 -21.41 1.23 -15.63
C VAL A 118 -22.05 0.31 -14.60
N GLU A 119 -22.44 -0.90 -15.02
CA GLU A 119 -22.72 -1.97 -14.08
C GLU A 119 -21.38 -2.41 -13.51
N ALA A 120 -21.03 -1.92 -12.32
CA ALA A 120 -19.83 -2.30 -11.62
C ALA A 120 -20.19 -3.14 -10.40
N ASP A 121 -19.54 -4.26 -10.24
CA ASP A 121 -19.57 -5.04 -9.01
C ASP A 121 -18.61 -4.43 -8.00
N GLY A 122 -19.08 -4.15 -6.80
CA GLY A 122 -18.24 -3.71 -5.70
C GLY A 122 -18.92 -2.66 -4.83
N GLU A 123 -18.34 -2.46 -3.67
CA GLU A 123 -18.79 -1.45 -2.70
C GLU A 123 -17.60 -0.57 -2.33
N VAL A 124 -17.89 0.72 -2.13
CA VAL A 124 -16.87 1.65 -1.61
C VAL A 124 -16.55 1.27 -0.17
N THR A 125 -15.27 1.18 0.12
CA THR A 125 -14.77 0.96 1.48
C THR A 125 -14.30 2.29 2.07
N VAL A 126 -14.89 2.69 3.21
CA VAL A 126 -14.44 3.83 4.01
C VAL A 126 -14.05 3.31 5.39
N ARG A 127 -12.85 3.64 5.86
CA ARG A 127 -12.35 3.21 7.18
C ARG A 127 -11.70 4.37 7.92
N ASP A 128 -11.96 4.39 9.22
CA ASP A 128 -11.18 5.15 10.18
C ASP A 128 -10.44 4.16 11.10
N PRO A 129 -9.13 3.95 10.89
CA PRO A 129 -8.37 2.98 11.66
C PRO A 129 -8.22 3.33 13.14
N GLU A 130 -8.50 4.57 13.57
CA GLU A 130 -8.45 4.94 14.99
C GLU A 130 -9.42 4.08 15.81
N GLY A 131 -10.61 3.82 15.26
CA GLY A 131 -11.64 2.98 15.88
C GLY A 131 -11.44 1.46 15.71
N MET A 132 -10.42 1.02 14.97
CA MET A 132 -10.17 -0.40 14.71
C MET A 132 -9.21 -1.00 15.72
N GLU A 133 -9.45 -2.26 16.11
CA GLU A 133 -8.51 -3.02 16.95
C GLU A 133 -7.35 -3.59 16.12
N TRP A 134 -6.16 -3.61 16.74
CA TRP A 134 -5.02 -4.34 16.19
C TRP A 134 -5.20 -5.84 16.44
N VAL A 135 -5.18 -6.63 15.37
CA VAL A 135 -5.31 -8.08 15.43
C VAL A 135 -3.95 -8.73 15.20
N ALA A 136 -3.56 -9.65 16.08
CA ALA A 136 -2.31 -10.39 15.90
C ALA A 136 -2.35 -11.20 14.59
N ALA A 137 -1.33 -11.01 13.75
CA ALA A 137 -1.17 -11.78 12.53
C ALA A 137 -0.81 -13.24 12.87
N PRO A 138 -1.31 -14.23 12.13
CA PRO A 138 -0.83 -15.59 12.25
C PRO A 138 0.69 -15.66 12.06
N THR A 139 1.38 -16.37 12.95
CA THR A 139 2.83 -16.53 12.85
C THR A 139 3.18 -17.98 12.54
N VAL A 140 4.28 -18.16 11.81
CA VAL A 140 4.86 -19.47 11.53
C VAL A 140 6.17 -19.58 12.29
N GLY A 141 6.26 -20.53 13.22
CA GLY A 141 7.43 -20.72 14.08
C GLY A 141 7.45 -19.83 15.32
N PRO A 142 8.57 -19.80 16.05
CA PRO A 142 8.71 -19.13 17.36
C PRO A 142 8.96 -17.62 17.23
N ILE A 143 8.09 -16.91 16.51
CA ILE A 143 8.21 -15.47 16.28
C ILE A 143 7.05 -14.78 16.98
N SER A 144 7.33 -13.63 17.57
CA SER A 144 6.28 -12.74 18.08
C SER A 144 5.38 -12.27 16.93
N PRO A 145 4.07 -12.14 17.13
CA PRO A 145 3.19 -11.70 16.06
C PRO A 145 3.44 -10.24 15.70
N LEU A 146 3.28 -9.94 14.42
CA LEU A 146 2.92 -8.61 13.95
C LEU A 146 1.44 -8.35 14.25
N PHE A 147 1.05 -7.10 14.25
CA PHE A 147 -0.36 -6.73 14.40
C PHE A 147 -0.85 -6.07 13.12
N ILE A 148 -2.10 -6.33 12.77
CA ILE A 148 -2.69 -5.83 11.53
C ILE A 148 -4.02 -5.13 11.79
N LYS A 149 -4.33 -4.11 10.97
CA LYS A 149 -5.67 -3.57 10.75
C LYS A 149 -5.99 -3.72 9.27
N LEU A 150 -6.95 -4.56 8.93
CA LEU A 150 -7.36 -4.77 7.55
C LEU A 150 -8.23 -3.60 7.08
N LEU A 151 -7.73 -2.80 6.15
CA LEU A 151 -8.46 -1.65 5.60
C LEU A 151 -9.38 -2.09 4.46
N HIS A 152 -8.88 -2.92 3.55
CA HIS A 152 -9.62 -3.45 2.42
C HIS A 152 -9.14 -4.85 2.05
N ARG A 153 -10.04 -5.67 1.55
CA ARG A 153 -9.76 -6.95 0.89
C ARG A 153 -10.78 -7.21 -0.19
N ASP A 154 -10.32 -7.54 -1.37
CA ASP A 154 -11.14 -8.12 -2.42
C ASP A 154 -11.13 -9.65 -2.28
N GLU A 155 -12.29 -10.23 -1.97
CA GLU A 155 -12.44 -11.67 -1.76
C GLU A 155 -12.31 -12.49 -3.06
N LYS A 156 -12.43 -11.86 -4.23
CA LYS A 156 -12.30 -12.54 -5.54
C LYS A 156 -10.84 -12.70 -5.94
N THR A 157 -10.06 -11.63 -5.77
CA THR A 157 -8.65 -11.59 -6.20
C THR A 157 -7.67 -11.87 -5.09
N GLY A 158 -8.07 -11.69 -3.83
CA GLY A 158 -7.19 -11.71 -2.67
C GLY A 158 -6.39 -10.41 -2.49
N PHE A 159 -6.60 -9.40 -3.35
CA PHE A 159 -6.00 -8.08 -3.18
C PHE A 159 -6.35 -7.51 -1.80
N TYR A 160 -5.38 -6.88 -1.14
CA TYR A 160 -5.64 -6.24 0.14
C TYR A 160 -4.81 -4.98 0.36
N THR A 161 -5.34 -4.12 1.23
CA THR A 161 -4.63 -3.01 1.85
C THR A 161 -4.80 -3.11 3.36
N ARG A 162 -3.70 -3.04 4.11
CA ARG A 162 -3.71 -3.12 5.57
C ARG A 162 -2.61 -2.28 6.20
N LEU A 163 -2.82 -1.90 7.47
CA LEU A 163 -1.77 -1.41 8.34
C LEU A 163 -1.11 -2.58 9.06
N ILE A 164 0.20 -2.49 9.22
CA ILE A 164 0.98 -3.43 10.01
C ILE A 164 1.72 -2.65 11.10
N LEU A 165 1.74 -3.21 12.30
CA LEU A 165 2.55 -2.76 13.41
C LEU A 165 3.52 -3.87 13.83
N ALA A 166 4.81 -3.56 13.78
CA ALA A 166 5.85 -4.33 14.42
C ALA A 166 6.22 -3.63 15.74
N PRO A 167 5.98 -4.25 16.90
CA PRO A 167 6.41 -3.69 18.17
C PRO A 167 7.94 -3.59 18.25
N LYS A 168 8.43 -2.60 18.99
CA LYS A 168 9.87 -2.47 19.27
C LYS A 168 10.47 -3.79 19.78
N GLY A 169 11.60 -4.20 19.18
CA GLY A 169 12.27 -5.45 19.47
C GLY A 169 11.70 -6.67 18.74
N TRP A 170 10.67 -6.49 17.90
CA TRP A 170 10.23 -7.55 17.01
C TRP A 170 11.33 -7.89 16.00
N THR A 171 11.56 -9.20 15.82
CA THR A 171 12.56 -9.69 14.85
C THR A 171 12.02 -10.86 14.06
N ASP A 172 12.34 -10.89 12.77
CA ASP A 172 12.23 -12.08 11.93
C ASP A 172 13.48 -12.17 11.04
N HIS A 173 14.37 -13.06 11.39
CA HIS A 173 15.65 -13.20 10.69
C HIS A 173 15.58 -14.12 9.48
N ARG A 174 14.42 -14.69 9.16
CA ARG A 174 14.25 -15.57 8.01
C ARG A 174 14.13 -14.75 6.72
N LEU A 175 14.54 -15.36 5.61
CA LEU A 175 14.25 -14.85 4.28
C LEU A 175 12.99 -15.53 3.75
N ALA A 176 11.94 -14.76 3.57
CA ALA A 176 10.70 -15.19 2.95
C ALA A 176 10.62 -14.74 1.50
N HIS A 177 9.77 -15.40 0.74
CA HIS A 177 9.27 -14.94 -0.56
C HIS A 177 7.82 -15.36 -0.73
N HIS A 178 7.11 -14.72 -1.62
CA HIS A 178 5.69 -14.96 -1.88
C HIS A 178 5.32 -14.73 -3.35
N PRO A 179 4.20 -15.30 -3.84
CA PRO A 179 3.83 -15.26 -5.25
C PRO A 179 3.17 -13.96 -5.70
N CYS A 180 2.82 -13.08 -4.77
CA CYS A 180 2.20 -11.78 -5.03
C CYS A 180 3.24 -10.65 -4.98
N TYR A 181 2.93 -9.50 -5.56
CA TYR A 181 3.70 -8.31 -5.27
C TYR A 181 3.40 -7.80 -3.85
N GLU A 182 4.29 -7.01 -3.35
CA GLU A 182 4.14 -6.33 -2.08
C GLU A 182 4.62 -4.89 -2.24
N GLU A 183 3.76 -3.97 -1.84
CA GLU A 183 4.03 -2.55 -1.86
C GLU A 183 3.82 -2.00 -0.46
N PHE A 184 4.77 -1.24 0.07
CA PHE A 184 4.59 -0.62 1.37
C PHE A 184 5.12 0.82 1.42
N TYR A 185 4.54 1.58 2.36
CA TYR A 185 5.00 2.90 2.75
C TYR A 185 5.03 2.99 4.27
N THR A 186 6.17 3.45 4.81
CA THR A 186 6.38 3.53 6.26
C THR A 186 5.81 4.81 6.82
N LEU A 187 4.97 4.67 7.84
CA LEU A 187 4.24 5.78 8.48
C LEU A 187 4.94 6.28 9.75
N ALA A 188 5.51 5.37 10.53
CA ALA A 188 6.15 5.69 11.81
C ALA A 188 7.17 4.62 12.20
N GLY A 189 8.08 4.99 13.11
CA GLY A 189 9.07 4.09 13.70
C GLY A 189 10.28 3.86 12.82
N ARG A 190 11.11 2.89 13.21
CA ARG A 190 12.31 2.49 12.49
C ARG A 190 12.52 0.99 12.53
N MET A 191 12.87 0.43 11.39
CA MET A 191 13.18 -0.98 11.22
C MET A 191 14.36 -1.15 10.26
N THR A 192 15.17 -2.18 10.48
CA THR A 192 16.18 -2.62 9.51
C THR A 192 15.78 -3.95 8.88
N TYR A 193 16.21 -4.19 7.65
CA TYR A 193 16.10 -5.49 7.00
C TYR A 193 17.19 -5.66 5.93
N ASN A 194 17.19 -6.80 5.20
CA ASN A 194 18.30 -7.15 4.31
C ASN A 194 18.56 -6.19 3.12
N PHE A 195 17.64 -5.24 2.85
CA PHE A 195 17.82 -4.21 1.83
C PHE A 195 18.14 -2.82 2.38
N GLY A 196 18.23 -2.66 3.69
CA GLY A 196 18.58 -1.40 4.35
C GLY A 196 17.61 -0.97 5.43
N ASP A 197 17.67 0.30 5.78
CA ASP A 197 16.85 0.90 6.82
C ASP A 197 15.49 1.33 6.29
N ILE A 198 14.46 1.18 7.11
CA ILE A 198 13.08 1.57 6.85
C ILE A 198 12.72 2.62 7.89
N ASP A 199 12.62 3.87 7.45
CA ASP A 199 12.22 5.04 8.24
C ASP A 199 10.87 5.61 7.71
N PRO A 200 10.19 6.49 8.45
CA PRO A 200 8.97 7.14 7.96
C PRO A 200 9.21 7.83 6.62
N GLY A 201 8.34 7.60 5.64
CA GLY A 201 8.50 8.07 4.27
C GLY A 201 9.23 7.08 3.35
N THR A 202 9.76 5.98 3.86
CA THR A 202 10.35 4.94 3.01
C THR A 202 9.26 4.19 2.25
N TYR A 203 9.43 4.15 0.93
CA TYR A 203 8.58 3.41 0.01
C TYR A 203 9.33 2.23 -0.63
N CYS A 204 8.64 1.14 -0.84
CA CYS A 204 9.14 -0.03 -1.56
C CYS A 204 8.03 -0.68 -2.37
N PHE A 205 8.32 -0.99 -3.64
CA PHE A 205 7.54 -1.93 -4.43
C PHE A 205 8.39 -3.19 -4.65
N ARG A 206 7.84 -4.33 -4.30
CA ARG A 206 8.53 -5.62 -4.36
C ARG A 206 7.80 -6.56 -5.31
N PRO A 207 8.41 -6.93 -6.46
CA PRO A 207 7.85 -7.93 -7.36
C PRO A 207 7.69 -9.30 -6.67
N PRO A 208 6.83 -10.18 -7.18
CA PRO A 208 6.71 -11.55 -6.72
C PRO A 208 8.05 -12.28 -6.67
N PHE A 209 8.19 -13.22 -5.75
CA PHE A 209 9.33 -14.14 -5.57
C PHE A 209 10.66 -13.50 -5.15
N VAL A 210 10.71 -12.21 -4.87
CA VAL A 210 11.90 -11.57 -4.32
C VAL A 210 12.07 -11.98 -2.86
N LYS A 211 13.19 -12.62 -2.52
CA LYS A 211 13.54 -12.98 -1.15
C LYS A 211 13.86 -11.74 -0.32
N HIS A 212 13.24 -11.64 0.82
CA HIS A 212 13.43 -10.53 1.76
C HIS A 212 13.20 -10.99 3.20
N GLY A 213 13.76 -10.25 4.15
CA GLY A 213 13.67 -10.60 5.57
C GLY A 213 14.78 -9.98 6.40
N HIS A 214 15.20 -10.70 7.47
CA HIS A 214 16.13 -10.17 8.46
C HIS A 214 15.64 -8.87 9.09
N PHE A 215 14.34 -8.85 9.40
CA PHE A 215 13.72 -7.69 9.99
C PHE A 215 14.09 -7.52 11.47
N VAL A 216 14.40 -6.28 11.86
CA VAL A 216 14.60 -5.88 13.25
C VAL A 216 13.90 -4.55 13.48
N ALA A 217 12.85 -4.53 14.28
CA ALA A 217 12.15 -3.31 14.66
C ALA A 217 12.90 -2.62 15.81
N GLU A 218 13.54 -1.49 15.53
CA GLU A 218 14.25 -0.68 16.53
C GLU A 218 13.29 0.18 17.36
N GLU A 219 12.14 0.50 16.77
CA GLU A 219 11.03 1.23 17.38
C GLU A 219 9.71 0.53 17.05
N ASP A 220 8.61 0.95 17.68
CA ASP A 220 7.27 0.55 17.21
C ASP A 220 7.09 1.07 15.79
N THR A 221 7.11 0.19 14.81
CA THR A 221 7.12 0.56 13.40
C THR A 221 5.79 0.24 12.76
N THR A 222 5.20 1.23 12.12
CA THR A 222 3.91 1.10 11.43
C THR A 222 4.08 1.44 9.95
N TRP A 223 3.55 0.58 9.09
CA TRP A 223 3.49 0.84 7.66
C TRP A 223 2.15 0.40 7.06
N ILE A 224 1.78 1.05 5.96
CA ILE A 224 0.69 0.59 5.11
C ILE A 224 1.28 -0.35 4.05
N ILE A 225 0.64 -1.48 3.84
CA ILE A 225 1.05 -2.49 2.88
C ILE A 225 -0.11 -2.89 1.99
N ARG A 226 0.20 -3.11 0.73
CA ARG A 226 -0.72 -3.54 -0.32
C ARG A 226 -0.14 -4.74 -1.06
N SER A 227 -1.01 -5.62 -1.55
CA SER A 227 -0.62 -6.78 -2.32
C SER A 227 -1.74 -7.21 -3.26
N ASP A 228 -1.40 -7.73 -4.44
CA ASP A 228 -2.35 -8.22 -5.45
C ASP A 228 -2.82 -9.67 -5.19
N GLY A 229 -2.47 -10.23 -4.05
CA GLY A 229 -2.87 -11.57 -3.67
C GLY A 229 -2.58 -11.90 -2.22
N GLU A 230 -2.95 -13.09 -1.80
CA GLU A 230 -2.72 -13.51 -0.44
C GLU A 230 -1.22 -13.65 -0.14
N LEU A 231 -0.77 -13.03 0.95
CA LEU A 231 0.61 -13.07 1.39
C LEU A 231 0.88 -14.40 2.10
N ILE A 232 1.29 -15.40 1.33
CA ILE A 232 1.75 -16.68 1.86
C ILE A 232 3.27 -16.69 1.84
N ASN A 233 3.89 -16.56 2.99
CA ASN A 233 5.33 -16.59 3.11
C ASN A 233 5.88 -18.01 2.94
N TRP A 234 6.81 -18.17 2.02
CA TRP A 234 7.58 -19.40 1.84
C TRP A 234 9.01 -19.20 2.31
N TYR A 235 9.51 -20.20 2.97
CA TYR A 235 10.88 -20.24 3.47
C TYR A 235 11.59 -21.45 2.85
N THR A 236 12.93 -21.45 2.77
CA THR A 236 13.67 -22.67 2.49
C THR A 236 13.75 -23.52 3.76
N THR A 237 13.94 -24.84 3.60
CA THR A 237 14.10 -25.74 4.75
C THR A 237 15.31 -25.35 5.60
N GLU A 238 16.39 -24.93 4.95
CA GLU A 238 17.62 -24.49 5.64
C GLU A 238 17.36 -23.24 6.49
N GLU A 239 16.69 -22.24 5.94
CA GLU A 239 16.32 -21.03 6.67
C GLU A 239 15.40 -21.34 7.85
N TRP A 240 14.42 -22.23 7.66
CA TRP A 240 13.51 -22.66 8.72
C TRP A 240 14.27 -23.28 9.90
N ILE A 241 15.21 -24.21 9.63
CA ILE A 241 15.98 -24.89 10.67
C ILE A 241 16.96 -23.93 11.36
N ASN A 242 17.67 -23.11 10.60
CA ASN A 242 18.69 -22.18 11.13
C ASN A 242 18.10 -21.15 12.10
N TRP A 243 16.80 -20.87 11.99
CA TRP A 243 16.10 -19.91 12.84
C TRP A 243 15.19 -20.56 13.89
N GLY A 244 15.46 -21.83 14.22
CA GLY A 244 14.84 -22.53 15.34
C GLY A 244 13.54 -23.25 15.01
N GLY A 245 13.19 -23.38 13.72
CA GLY A 245 12.14 -24.29 13.29
C GLY A 245 12.58 -25.74 13.38
N GLU A 246 11.71 -26.63 13.80
CA GLU A 246 11.97 -28.08 13.80
C GLU A 246 11.74 -28.63 12.38
N ALA A 247 12.67 -29.44 11.87
CA ALA A 247 12.57 -30.01 10.51
C ALA A 247 11.30 -30.83 10.29
N GLU A 248 10.82 -31.48 11.34
CA GLU A 248 9.57 -32.27 11.36
C GLU A 248 8.30 -31.41 11.23
N ASN A 249 8.37 -30.15 11.58
CA ASN A 249 7.28 -29.19 11.44
C ASN A 249 7.40 -28.34 10.15
N TYR A 250 8.39 -28.64 9.30
CA TYR A 250 8.51 -28.01 8.00
C TYR A 250 7.50 -28.63 7.04
N GLU A 251 6.43 -27.91 6.78
CA GLU A 251 5.54 -28.22 5.67
C GLU A 251 6.09 -27.57 4.39
N PRO A 252 6.56 -28.38 3.41
CA PRO A 252 6.93 -27.83 2.13
C PRO A 252 5.69 -27.17 1.54
N HIS A 253 5.74 -25.86 1.37
CA HIS A 253 4.64 -25.13 0.75
C HIS A 253 4.35 -25.75 -0.61
N GLN A 254 3.09 -26.05 -0.88
CA GLN A 254 2.67 -26.49 -2.20
C GLN A 254 3.16 -25.45 -3.22
N ALA A 255 3.62 -25.93 -4.38
CA ALA A 255 4.00 -25.04 -5.46
C ALA A 255 2.90 -23.98 -5.65
N PRO A 256 3.26 -22.71 -5.86
CA PRO A 256 2.27 -21.65 -6.01
C PRO A 256 1.27 -22.05 -7.05
N GLN A 257 0.00 -21.87 -6.72
CA GLN A 257 -0.99 -21.74 -7.78
C GLN A 257 -0.52 -20.51 -8.57
N PRO A 258 -0.31 -20.63 -9.89
CA PRO A 258 0.06 -19.48 -10.67
C PRO A 258 -0.99 -18.40 -10.39
N SER A 259 -0.51 -17.23 -9.97
CA SER A 259 -1.38 -16.06 -9.84
C SER A 259 -2.11 -15.93 -11.17
N THR A 260 -3.41 -15.81 -11.16
CA THR A 260 -4.20 -15.51 -12.36
C THR A 260 -3.92 -14.10 -12.86
N MET A 261 -3.17 -13.32 -12.08
CA MET A 261 -2.73 -11.97 -12.41
C MET A 261 -1.36 -12.00 -13.08
N PRO A 262 -1.14 -11.20 -14.13
CA PRO A 262 0.17 -11.10 -14.77
C PRO A 262 1.22 -10.63 -13.78
N LEU A 263 2.41 -11.20 -13.84
CA LEU A 263 3.58 -10.74 -13.08
C LEU A 263 3.79 -9.25 -13.37
N ARG A 264 3.69 -8.43 -12.34
CA ARG A 264 3.81 -6.98 -12.48
C ARG A 264 5.21 -6.52 -12.19
N SER A 265 5.69 -5.61 -13.00
CA SER A 265 6.86 -4.79 -12.70
C SER A 265 6.42 -3.32 -12.81
N ARG A 266 6.66 -2.54 -11.77
CA ARG A 266 6.43 -1.10 -11.82
C ARG A 266 7.73 -0.35 -12.02
N SER A 267 7.68 0.68 -12.85
CA SER A 267 8.75 1.65 -12.99
C SER A 267 8.72 2.61 -11.80
N ARG A 268 9.88 3.08 -11.40
CA ARG A 268 10.00 4.15 -10.40
C ARG A 268 9.68 5.50 -11.03
N GLY A 269 9.17 6.43 -10.25
CA GLY A 269 9.12 7.83 -10.60
C GLY A 269 10.52 8.47 -10.67
N GLU A 270 10.59 9.71 -11.13
CA GLU A 270 11.83 10.49 -11.11
C GLU A 270 12.27 10.74 -9.67
N TRP A 271 13.53 10.42 -9.39
CA TRP A 271 14.14 10.63 -8.08
C TRP A 271 15.56 11.15 -8.25
N THR A 272 15.99 11.99 -7.33
CA THR A 272 17.36 12.50 -7.27
C THR A 272 18.06 11.89 -6.07
N ARG A 273 19.18 11.21 -6.30
CA ARG A 273 20.17 10.98 -5.26
C ARG A 273 21.16 12.12 -5.30
N ASP A 274 21.12 12.99 -4.32
CA ASP A 274 22.22 13.90 -4.08
C ASP A 274 23.43 13.06 -3.60
N GLY A 275 24.37 12.84 -4.50
CA GLY A 275 25.70 12.32 -4.17
C GLY A 275 26.04 10.93 -4.70
N MET A 276 26.17 10.79 -6.00
CA MET A 276 27.21 9.94 -6.62
C MET A 276 27.94 10.74 -7.70
#